data_090bdce795fcca109ae862adb72f4f66
#
_entry.id   090bdce795fcca109ae862adb72f4f66
#
_cell.length_a   1.000
_cell.length_b   1.000
_cell.length_c   1.000
_cell.angle_alpha   90.00
_cell.angle_beta   90.00
_cell.angle_gamma   90.00
#
_symmetry.space_group_name_H-M   'P 1'
#
loop_
_entity.id
_entity.type
_entity.pdbx_description
1 polymer ?
#
loop_
_entity_poly.entity_id
_entity_poly.type
_entity_poly.pdbx_seq_one_letter_code
_entity_poly.pdbx_strand_id
1 'polypeptide(L)'
;MNIELIRLTPQYREQLFEMLTEWKADIENNRTNPSPYAIFRNDFHDFDYYLQDLEIKEGNADGYVPDTTLFCLDKDRNIFVGAVNIRHYLNETLLKTGGHIGDGIRPSERRKGYATAMIALALNECKKLGINKVLMCCDRDNIGSAKSIIRNGGVLENEVVEDGVPVQRYW
;
A
#
# COMPACT_ATOMS: atom_id res chain seq x y z
N MET A 1 -8.18 11.99 14.23
CA MET A 1 -7.08 11.32 13.49
C MET A 1 -6.50 12.36 12.53
N ASN A 2 -5.27 12.77 12.78
CA ASN A 2 -4.59 13.83 12.00
C ASN A 2 -3.48 13.21 11.17
N ILE A 3 -3.85 12.64 10.01
CA ILE A 3 -2.94 11.92 9.13
C ILE A 3 -2.78 12.60 7.78
N GLU A 4 -1.64 12.36 7.15
CA GLU A 4 -1.29 12.86 5.83
C GLU A 4 -0.52 11.80 5.05
N LEU A 5 -0.75 11.71 3.74
CA LEU A 5 0.09 10.93 2.84
C LEU A 5 1.22 11.82 2.33
N ILE A 6 2.44 11.40 2.57
CA ILE A 6 3.63 12.15 2.18
C ILE A 6 4.61 11.31 1.38
N ARG A 7 5.40 11.95 0.52
CA ARG A 7 6.56 11.33 -0.09
C ARG A 7 7.68 11.21 0.94
N LEU A 8 8.44 10.11 0.85
CA LEU A 8 9.62 9.92 1.70
C LEU A 8 10.69 10.95 1.33
N THR A 9 11.23 11.58 2.36
CA THR A 9 12.39 12.49 2.26
C THR A 9 13.39 12.15 3.36
N PRO A 10 14.66 12.61 3.28
CA PRO A 10 15.66 12.31 4.29
C PRO A 10 15.29 12.68 5.72
N GLN A 11 14.43 13.67 5.92
CA GLN A 11 13.97 14.09 7.25
C GLN A 11 13.13 13.03 7.97
N TYR A 12 12.54 12.07 7.23
CA TYR A 12 11.69 11.00 7.79
C TYR A 12 12.41 9.66 7.90
N ARG A 13 13.74 9.66 7.85
CA ARG A 13 14.55 8.44 7.93
C ARG A 13 14.26 7.63 9.21
N GLU A 14 14.18 8.30 10.34
CA GLU A 14 13.92 7.64 11.64
C GLU A 14 12.53 6.99 11.67
N GLN A 15 11.50 7.70 11.24
CA GLN A 15 10.13 7.19 11.17
C GLN A 15 10.03 5.96 10.26
N LEU A 16 10.74 5.98 9.12
CA LEU A 16 10.83 4.84 8.21
C LEU A 16 11.48 3.63 8.90
N PHE A 17 12.63 3.83 9.53
CA PHE A 17 13.39 2.77 10.19
C PHE A 17 12.59 2.12 11.31
N GLU A 18 11.93 2.89 12.15
CA GLU A 18 11.08 2.37 13.22
C GLU A 18 9.93 1.53 12.66
N MET A 19 9.20 2.05 11.67
CA MET A 19 8.08 1.34 11.08
C MET A 19 8.51 0.06 10.39
N LEU A 20 9.52 0.10 9.53
CA LEU A 20 9.94 -1.05 8.74
C LEU A 20 10.65 -2.11 9.58
N THR A 21 11.38 -1.74 10.62
CA THR A 21 11.99 -2.70 11.56
C THR A 21 10.90 -3.53 12.24
N GLU A 22 9.88 -2.87 12.78
CA GLU A 22 8.71 -3.54 13.39
C GLU A 22 7.97 -4.41 12.38
N TRP A 23 7.72 -3.86 11.19
CA TRP A 23 6.89 -4.53 10.20
C TRP A 23 7.57 -5.75 9.57
N LYS A 24 8.89 -5.67 9.31
CA LYS A 24 9.67 -6.83 8.85
C LYS A 24 9.68 -7.94 9.89
N ALA A 25 9.84 -7.61 11.16
CA ALA A 25 9.77 -8.60 12.25
C ALA A 25 8.39 -9.29 12.30
N ASP A 26 7.31 -8.54 12.10
CA ASP A 26 5.94 -9.11 12.02
C ASP A 26 5.79 -10.06 10.82
N ILE A 27 6.30 -9.66 9.64
CA ILE A 27 6.27 -10.51 8.44
C ILE A 27 7.02 -11.83 8.68
N GLU A 28 8.21 -11.76 9.24
CA GLU A 28 9.06 -12.93 9.52
C GLU A 28 8.44 -13.87 10.57
N ASN A 29 7.90 -13.30 11.66
CA ASN A 29 7.36 -14.08 12.78
C ASN A 29 5.96 -14.64 12.52
N ASN A 30 5.11 -13.87 11.82
CA ASN A 30 3.69 -14.18 11.64
C ASN A 30 3.32 -14.55 10.20
N ARG A 31 4.29 -14.53 9.28
CA ARG A 31 4.09 -14.80 7.84
C ARG A 31 2.98 -13.96 7.23
N THR A 32 2.89 -12.71 7.66
CA THR A 32 1.91 -11.76 7.12
C THR A 32 2.31 -11.32 5.72
N ASN A 33 1.33 -10.96 4.90
CA ASN A 33 1.55 -10.49 3.54
C ASN A 33 2.32 -9.16 3.56
N PRO A 34 3.45 -9.03 2.83
CA PRO A 34 4.22 -7.79 2.73
C PRO A 34 3.56 -6.79 1.77
N SER A 35 2.38 -6.28 2.10
CA SER A 35 1.70 -5.23 1.32
C SER A 35 1.82 -3.88 2.03
N PRO A 36 2.16 -2.80 1.31
CA PRO A 36 2.51 -2.73 -0.12
C PRO A 36 3.93 -3.24 -0.37
N TYR A 37 4.10 -4.13 -1.34
CA TYR A 37 5.39 -4.74 -1.64
C TYR A 37 6.51 -3.72 -1.93
N ALA A 38 6.16 -2.58 -2.52
CA ALA A 38 7.11 -1.55 -2.90
C ALA A 38 8.02 -1.08 -1.74
N ILE A 39 7.49 -0.99 -0.52
CA ILE A 39 8.27 -0.54 0.64
C ILE A 39 9.22 -1.61 1.20
N PHE A 40 9.07 -2.86 0.78
CA PHE A 40 9.91 -3.99 1.21
C PHE A 40 10.86 -4.48 0.12
N ARG A 41 10.75 -3.95 -1.11
CA ARG A 41 11.53 -4.39 -2.27
C ARG A 41 13.04 -4.23 -2.07
N ASN A 42 13.47 -3.11 -1.50
CA ASN A 42 14.86 -2.77 -1.25
C ASN A 42 15.17 -2.74 0.26
N ASP A 43 16.46 -2.92 0.57
CA ASP A 43 16.93 -2.79 1.96
C ASP A 43 16.92 -1.31 2.39
N PHE A 44 16.09 -0.99 3.37
CA PHE A 44 15.98 0.38 3.89
C PHE A 44 17.20 0.82 4.70
N HIS A 45 18.12 -0.09 5.06
CA HIS A 45 19.37 0.27 5.73
C HIS A 45 20.34 0.99 4.79
N ASP A 46 20.29 0.70 3.49
CA ASP A 46 20.88 1.55 2.45
C ASP A 46 19.86 2.63 2.05
N PHE A 47 19.72 3.63 2.92
CA PHE A 47 18.64 4.61 2.82
C PHE A 47 18.71 5.44 1.54
N ASP A 48 19.88 5.82 1.08
CA ASP A 48 20.04 6.64 -0.12
C ASP A 48 19.57 5.87 -1.36
N TYR A 49 19.96 4.60 -1.49
CA TYR A 49 19.48 3.73 -2.55
C TYR A 49 17.99 3.44 -2.41
N TYR A 50 17.52 3.17 -1.20
CA TYR A 50 16.09 2.95 -0.91
C TYR A 50 15.23 4.12 -1.38
N LEU A 51 15.63 5.34 -1.04
CA LEU A 51 14.92 6.56 -1.42
C LEU A 51 14.93 6.77 -2.95
N GLN A 52 16.07 6.49 -3.59
CA GLN A 52 16.24 6.67 -5.04
C GLN A 52 15.41 5.67 -5.85
N ASP A 53 15.30 4.42 -5.39
CA ASP A 53 14.67 3.30 -6.12
C ASP A 53 13.31 2.88 -5.53
N LEU A 54 12.68 3.75 -4.76
CA LEU A 54 11.40 3.46 -4.10
C LEU A 54 10.24 3.34 -5.10
N GLU A 55 10.23 4.15 -6.13
CA GLU A 55 9.19 4.22 -7.15
C GLU A 55 9.68 3.70 -8.49
N ILE A 56 8.81 3.01 -9.21
CA ILE A 56 9.00 2.64 -10.61
C ILE A 56 8.63 3.86 -11.46
N LYS A 57 9.57 4.35 -12.26
CA LYS A 57 9.37 5.54 -13.11
C LYS A 57 8.86 5.18 -14.49
N GLU A 58 9.30 4.03 -15.01
CA GLU A 58 8.93 3.53 -16.34
C GLU A 58 8.56 2.05 -16.24
N GLY A 59 7.62 1.60 -17.06
CA GLY A 59 7.27 0.18 -17.16
C GLY A 59 8.49 -0.63 -17.64
N ASN A 60 8.64 -1.83 -17.12
CA ASN A 60 9.78 -2.69 -17.42
C ASN A 60 9.37 -4.12 -17.81
N ALA A 61 10.36 -4.91 -18.24
CA ALA A 61 10.17 -6.29 -18.69
C ALA A 61 9.68 -7.23 -17.57
N ASP A 62 9.87 -6.86 -16.30
CA ASP A 62 9.41 -7.64 -15.13
C ASP A 62 7.93 -7.43 -14.80
N GLY A 63 7.22 -6.64 -15.63
CA GLY A 63 5.79 -6.39 -15.48
C GLY A 63 5.44 -5.29 -14.46
N TYR A 64 6.41 -4.51 -14.01
CA TYR A 64 6.14 -3.33 -13.20
C TYR A 64 5.65 -2.17 -14.08
N VAL A 65 4.71 -1.42 -13.54
CA VAL A 65 4.21 -0.18 -14.14
C VAL A 65 4.69 1.02 -13.31
N PRO A 66 4.69 2.24 -13.88
CA PRO A 66 4.96 3.44 -13.08
C PRO A 66 4.06 3.52 -11.85
N ASP A 67 4.64 3.89 -10.74
CA ASP A 67 3.93 3.96 -9.47
C ASP A 67 4.33 5.19 -8.62
N THR A 68 3.56 5.42 -7.58
CA THR A 68 3.81 6.43 -6.56
C THR A 68 3.68 5.78 -5.20
N THR A 69 4.71 5.90 -4.37
CA THR A 69 4.72 5.38 -2.99
C THR A 69 4.61 6.52 -2.00
N LEU A 70 3.61 6.45 -1.13
CA LEU A 70 3.35 7.44 -0.09
C LEU A 70 3.29 6.78 1.27
N PHE A 71 3.80 7.48 2.27
CA PHE A 71 3.79 7.04 3.66
C PHE A 71 2.73 7.81 4.44
N CYS A 72 2.00 7.09 5.28
CA CYS A 72 0.96 7.67 6.11
C CYS A 72 1.58 8.18 7.42
N LEU A 73 1.70 9.48 7.54
CA LEU A 73 2.22 10.16 8.73
C LEU A 73 1.06 10.48 9.69
N ASP A 74 1.15 10.01 10.92
CA ASP A 74 0.37 10.56 12.03
C ASP A 74 1.08 11.83 12.52
N LYS A 75 0.50 12.98 12.22
CA LYS A 75 1.13 14.29 12.46
C LYS A 75 1.21 14.65 13.94
N ASP A 76 0.27 14.15 14.74
CA ASP A 76 0.24 14.45 16.18
C ASP A 76 1.35 13.70 16.93
N ARG A 77 1.70 12.50 16.45
CA ARG A 77 2.74 11.64 17.03
C ARG A 77 4.06 11.67 16.27
N ASN A 78 4.08 12.24 15.08
CA ASN A 78 5.22 12.27 14.16
C ASN A 78 5.80 10.87 13.85
N ILE A 79 4.93 9.89 13.61
CA ILE A 79 5.30 8.52 13.25
C ILE A 79 4.63 8.08 11.96
N PHE A 80 5.27 7.17 11.23
CA PHE A 80 4.62 6.47 10.14
C PHE A 80 3.73 5.34 10.69
N VAL A 81 2.48 5.31 10.25
CA VAL A 81 1.47 4.31 10.63
C VAL A 81 1.13 3.33 9.52
N GLY A 82 1.56 3.60 8.30
CA GLY A 82 1.32 2.75 7.14
C GLY A 82 1.88 3.34 5.86
N ALA A 83 1.61 2.68 4.75
CA ALA A 83 2.02 3.12 3.44
C ALA A 83 1.05 2.66 2.36
N VAL A 84 1.04 3.38 1.23
CA VAL A 84 0.34 3.01 0.01
C VAL A 84 1.28 3.08 -1.18
N ASN A 85 1.08 2.18 -2.15
CA ASN A 85 1.68 2.24 -3.47
C ASN A 85 0.56 2.32 -4.50
N ILE A 86 0.59 3.35 -5.34
CA ILE A 86 -0.41 3.62 -6.38
C ILE A 86 0.19 3.33 -7.74
N ARG A 87 -0.31 2.32 -8.45
CA ARG A 87 0.07 1.96 -9.81
C ARG A 87 -0.70 2.87 -10.76
N HIS A 88 0.02 3.55 -11.66
CA HIS A 88 -0.58 4.59 -12.51
C HIS A 88 -1.55 4.04 -13.56
N TYR A 89 -1.38 2.77 -13.94
CA TYR A 89 -2.33 2.05 -14.80
C TYR A 89 -2.31 0.54 -14.48
N LEU A 90 -3.27 -0.20 -15.00
CA LEU A 90 -3.37 -1.65 -14.82
C LEU A 90 -2.83 -2.37 -16.07
N ASN A 91 -1.83 -3.22 -15.88
CA ASN A 91 -1.50 -4.27 -16.83
C ASN A 91 -2.36 -5.51 -16.57
N GLU A 92 -2.16 -6.59 -17.30
CA GLU A 92 -2.98 -7.80 -17.18
C GLU A 92 -2.96 -8.39 -15.75
N THR A 93 -1.79 -8.50 -15.12
CA THR A 93 -1.65 -9.01 -13.75
C THR A 93 -2.33 -8.11 -12.72
N LEU A 94 -2.12 -6.80 -12.83
CA LEU A 94 -2.72 -5.83 -11.92
C LEU A 94 -4.24 -5.77 -12.07
N LEU A 95 -4.75 -5.90 -13.31
CA LEU A 95 -6.19 -5.95 -13.56
C LEU A 95 -6.81 -7.21 -12.96
N LYS A 96 -6.08 -8.33 -12.94
CA LYS A 96 -6.56 -9.59 -12.39
C LYS A 96 -6.59 -9.59 -10.87
N THR A 97 -5.47 -9.28 -10.21
CA THR A 97 -5.31 -9.47 -8.75
C THR A 97 -4.56 -8.38 -8.00
N GLY A 98 -3.80 -7.52 -8.69
CA GLY A 98 -2.98 -6.51 -8.01
C GLY A 98 -3.71 -5.20 -7.70
N GLY A 99 -4.57 -4.74 -8.61
CA GLY A 99 -5.27 -3.47 -8.50
C GLY A 99 -4.35 -2.24 -8.63
N HIS A 100 -4.96 -1.05 -8.49
CA HIS A 100 -4.23 0.22 -8.51
C HIS A 100 -3.51 0.51 -7.20
N ILE A 101 -4.08 0.12 -6.05
CA ILE A 101 -3.56 0.46 -4.73
C ILE A 101 -3.14 -0.80 -3.99
N GLY A 102 -1.87 -0.87 -3.63
CA GLY A 102 -1.38 -1.74 -2.57
C GLY A 102 -1.25 -0.90 -1.28
N ASP A 103 -1.74 -1.41 -0.17
CA ASP A 103 -1.74 -0.70 1.09
C ASP A 103 -1.44 -1.61 2.27
N GLY A 104 -1.01 -1.01 3.36
CA GLY A 104 -0.81 -1.73 4.61
C GLY A 104 -0.60 -0.79 5.78
N ILE A 105 -0.82 -1.33 6.98
CA ILE A 105 -0.69 -0.62 8.24
C ILE A 105 0.40 -1.27 9.09
N ARG A 106 1.25 -0.43 9.68
CA ARG A 106 2.24 -0.80 10.69
C ARG A 106 1.59 -1.71 11.74
N PRO A 107 2.19 -2.84 12.12
CA PRO A 107 1.55 -3.85 12.98
C PRO A 107 0.93 -3.28 14.26
N SER A 108 1.67 -2.47 15.02
CA SER A 108 1.18 -1.86 16.27
C SER A 108 0.06 -0.84 16.07
N GLU A 109 -0.17 -0.41 14.84
CA GLU A 109 -1.18 0.59 14.49
C GLU A 109 -2.43 0.00 13.83
N ARG A 110 -2.48 -1.31 13.65
CA ARG A 110 -3.65 -2.02 13.10
C ARG A 110 -4.87 -1.90 14.02
N ARG A 111 -6.07 -2.03 13.45
CA ARG A 111 -7.36 -2.03 14.17
C ARG A 111 -7.72 -0.70 14.85
N LYS A 112 -7.04 0.39 14.48
CA LYS A 112 -7.29 1.76 15.00
C LYS A 112 -7.98 2.67 13.98
N GLY A 113 -8.42 2.12 12.82
CA GLY A 113 -9.12 2.88 11.78
C GLY A 113 -8.22 3.54 10.73
N TYR A 114 -6.90 3.43 10.86
CA TYR A 114 -5.94 4.06 9.93
C TYR A 114 -6.10 3.58 8.49
N ALA A 115 -6.35 2.28 8.26
CA ALA A 115 -6.49 1.76 6.89
C ALA A 115 -7.64 2.45 6.15
N THR A 116 -8.79 2.60 6.76
CA THR A 116 -9.95 3.28 6.15
C THR A 116 -9.64 4.73 5.81
N ALA A 117 -9.03 5.46 6.73
CA ALA A 117 -8.67 6.86 6.53
C ALA A 117 -7.55 7.04 5.49
N MET A 118 -6.55 6.15 5.50
CA MET A 118 -5.45 6.15 4.55
C MET A 118 -5.92 5.87 3.11
N ILE A 119 -6.83 4.91 2.91
CA ILE A 119 -7.43 4.61 1.60
C ILE A 119 -8.20 5.83 1.07
N ALA A 120 -8.95 6.54 1.92
CA ALA A 120 -9.64 7.77 1.51
C ALA A 120 -8.68 8.81 0.95
N LEU A 121 -7.54 9.01 1.60
CA LEU A 121 -6.48 9.90 1.11
C LEU A 121 -5.85 9.38 -0.19
N ALA A 122 -5.59 8.07 -0.29
CA ALA A 122 -5.02 7.46 -1.48
C ALA A 122 -5.95 7.60 -2.71
N LEU A 123 -7.26 7.51 -2.52
CA LEU A 123 -8.23 7.76 -3.59
C LEU A 123 -8.18 9.20 -4.10
N ASN A 124 -7.92 10.17 -3.23
CA ASN A 124 -7.69 11.56 -3.66
C ASN A 124 -6.41 11.70 -4.48
N GLU A 125 -5.35 11.00 -4.11
CA GLU A 125 -4.11 10.96 -4.91
C GLU A 125 -4.34 10.29 -6.27
N CYS A 126 -5.13 9.20 -6.33
CA CYS A 126 -5.54 8.59 -7.60
C CYS A 126 -6.23 9.59 -8.54
N LYS A 127 -7.14 10.41 -8.02
CA LYS A 127 -7.81 11.45 -8.81
C LYS A 127 -6.83 12.46 -9.38
N LYS A 128 -5.83 12.90 -8.60
CA LYS A 128 -4.77 13.81 -9.06
C LYS A 128 -3.93 13.19 -10.19
N LEU A 129 -3.76 11.86 -10.18
CA LEU A 129 -3.07 11.10 -11.23
C LEU A 129 -3.98 10.79 -12.45
N GLY A 130 -5.23 11.25 -12.46
CA GLY A 130 -6.18 10.99 -13.54
C GLY A 130 -6.83 9.61 -13.49
N ILE A 131 -6.67 8.87 -12.38
CA ILE A 131 -7.27 7.55 -12.19
C ILE A 131 -8.68 7.77 -11.60
N ASN A 132 -9.70 7.71 -12.44
CA ASN A 132 -11.07 8.02 -12.05
C ASN A 132 -11.87 6.79 -11.58
N LYS A 133 -11.42 5.60 -11.95
CA LYS A 133 -11.99 4.33 -11.51
C LYS A 133 -10.87 3.45 -10.94
N VAL A 134 -10.92 3.19 -9.66
CA VAL A 134 -9.85 2.52 -8.92
C VAL A 134 -10.24 1.09 -8.62
N LEU A 135 -9.37 0.13 -9.01
CA LEU A 135 -9.48 -1.27 -8.59
C LEU A 135 -8.62 -1.48 -7.34
N MET A 136 -9.21 -2.06 -6.31
CA MET A 136 -8.50 -2.61 -5.16
C MET A 136 -8.80 -4.08 -5.00
N CYS A 137 -7.79 -4.86 -4.67
CA CYS A 137 -7.91 -6.30 -4.49
C CYS A 137 -7.40 -6.69 -3.10
N CYS A 138 -8.01 -7.71 -2.51
CA CYS A 138 -7.53 -8.30 -1.28
C CYS A 138 -7.89 -9.79 -1.24
N ASP A 139 -7.12 -10.56 -0.48
CA ASP A 139 -7.48 -11.95 -0.21
C ASP A 139 -8.84 -12.01 0.48
N ARG A 140 -9.67 -12.98 0.12
CA ARG A 140 -11.02 -13.15 0.70
C ARG A 140 -11.00 -13.19 2.22
N ASP A 141 -9.97 -13.79 2.81
CA ASP A 141 -9.85 -13.95 4.25
C ASP A 141 -9.33 -12.70 4.95
N ASN A 142 -8.87 -11.69 4.18
CA ASN A 142 -8.45 -10.39 4.72
C ASN A 142 -9.67 -9.48 4.96
N ILE A 143 -10.45 -9.82 5.97
CA ILE A 143 -11.68 -9.10 6.34
C ILE A 143 -11.42 -7.62 6.66
N GLY A 144 -10.25 -7.30 7.24
CA GLY A 144 -9.87 -5.93 7.56
C GLY A 144 -9.73 -5.06 6.32
N SER A 145 -9.04 -5.57 5.29
CA SER A 145 -8.88 -4.88 4.01
C SER A 145 -10.23 -4.73 3.31
N ALA A 146 -11.01 -5.80 3.17
CA ALA A 146 -12.33 -5.77 2.55
C ALA A 146 -13.24 -4.71 3.19
N LYS A 147 -13.32 -4.66 4.52
CA LYS A 147 -14.10 -3.65 5.24
C LYS A 147 -13.63 -2.22 4.99
N SER A 148 -12.31 -2.01 4.93
CA SER A 148 -11.75 -0.68 4.66
C SER A 148 -12.05 -0.21 3.24
N ILE A 149 -11.98 -1.12 2.26
CA ILE A 149 -12.33 -0.84 0.87
C ILE A 149 -13.81 -0.50 0.73
N ILE A 150 -14.70 -1.32 1.31
CA ILE A 150 -16.16 -1.12 1.25
C ILE A 150 -16.56 0.21 1.91
N ARG A 151 -15.95 0.57 3.05
CA ARG A 151 -16.20 1.85 3.73
C ARG A 151 -15.82 3.06 2.89
N ASN A 152 -14.93 2.89 1.91
CA ASN A 152 -14.54 3.90 0.95
C ASN A 152 -15.33 3.84 -0.36
N GLY A 153 -16.42 3.08 -0.40
CA GLY A 153 -17.32 2.99 -1.54
C GLY A 153 -16.97 1.89 -2.54
N GLY A 154 -16.02 1.01 -2.21
CA GLY A 154 -15.68 -0.13 -3.05
C GLY A 154 -16.83 -1.12 -3.16
N VAL A 155 -17.14 -1.51 -4.40
CA VAL A 155 -18.18 -2.50 -4.72
C VAL A 155 -17.52 -3.76 -5.24
N LEU A 156 -17.82 -4.90 -4.62
CA LEU A 156 -17.31 -6.19 -5.05
C LEU A 156 -17.82 -6.51 -6.46
N GLU A 157 -16.89 -6.70 -7.39
CA GLU A 157 -17.19 -7.16 -8.75
C GLU A 157 -17.25 -8.69 -8.79
N ASN A 158 -16.19 -9.33 -8.35
CA ASN A 158 -16.05 -10.79 -8.37
C ASN A 158 -14.90 -11.26 -7.47
N GLU A 159 -14.75 -12.57 -7.41
CA GLU A 159 -13.56 -13.25 -6.90
C GLU A 159 -12.84 -13.97 -8.03
N VAL A 160 -11.51 -13.97 -7.98
CA VAL A 160 -10.66 -14.80 -8.84
C VAL A 160 -9.72 -15.61 -7.97
N VAL A 161 -9.29 -16.78 -8.47
CA VAL A 161 -8.31 -17.60 -7.74
C VAL A 161 -6.93 -17.37 -8.34
N GLU A 162 -5.95 -17.06 -7.50
CA GLU A 162 -4.55 -16.94 -7.86
C GLU A 162 -3.72 -17.79 -6.88
N ASP A 163 -2.94 -18.73 -7.42
CA ASP A 163 -2.13 -19.67 -6.63
C ASP A 163 -2.91 -20.38 -5.50
N GLY A 164 -4.17 -20.73 -5.78
CA GLY A 164 -5.06 -21.39 -4.82
C GLY A 164 -5.71 -20.44 -3.79
N VAL A 165 -5.43 -19.15 -3.85
CA VAL A 165 -5.99 -18.14 -2.93
C VAL A 165 -7.12 -17.39 -3.63
N PRO A 166 -8.34 -17.36 -3.05
CA PRO A 166 -9.41 -16.50 -3.54
C PRO A 166 -9.11 -15.02 -3.27
N VAL A 167 -9.10 -14.21 -4.32
CA VAL A 167 -8.86 -12.77 -4.28
C VAL A 167 -10.14 -12.03 -4.67
N GLN A 168 -10.58 -11.13 -3.82
CA GLN A 168 -11.74 -10.26 -4.06
C GLN A 168 -11.31 -8.99 -4.78
N ARG A 169 -12.10 -8.58 -5.79
CA ARG A 169 -11.86 -7.42 -6.63
C ARG A 169 -12.98 -6.40 -6.43
N TYR A 170 -12.60 -5.19 -6.05
CA TYR A 170 -13.51 -4.08 -5.75
C TYR A 170 -13.21 -2.87 -6.63
N TRP A 171 -14.29 -2.29 -7.17
CA TRP A 171 -14.21 -1.01 -7.90
C TRP A 171 -14.84 0.12 -7.12
#